data_dc5944d1b83047991d2dd174ba2f044b
#
_entry.id   dc5944d1b83047991d2dd174ba2f044b
#
_cell.length_a   1.000
_cell.length_b   1.000
_cell.length_c   1.000
_cell.angle_alpha   90.00
_cell.angle_beta   90.00
_cell.angle_gamma   90.00
#
_symmetry.space_group_name_H-M   'P 1'
#
loop_
_entity.id
_entity.type
_entity.pdbx_description
1 polymer ?
#
loop_
_entity_poly.entity_id
_entity_poly.type
_entity_poly.pdbx_seq_one_letter_code
_entity_poly.pdbx_strand_id
1 'polypeptide(L)'
;MQVLSTRFRYGVVAQGFHWLTAILVIAAYFLGPGGSERRAFSAAMETTRQIHEALGVSLFAIVLLRVVWRAFDEDTEHGDMATWMRYASKFVHVVLYALLISIPITAVAGTWLQGHPLTILGIGNVSPFVPLAHDLGTTVMDIHTTLGNVILWVAGVHAAASLVHHFLFRDRVLLSMLPTLTFDNASMSDYVSSTTRFRSQK
;
A
#
# COMPACT_ATOMS: atom_id res chain seq x y z
N MET A 1 -22.72 -1.04 -0.05
CA MET A 1 -21.34 -0.51 0.05
C MET A 1 -21.16 0.54 -1.04
N GLN A 2 -20.65 1.73 -0.72
CA GLN A 2 -20.43 2.78 -1.72
C GLN A 2 -19.08 2.54 -2.41
N VAL A 3 -19.05 2.51 -3.73
CA VAL A 3 -17.87 2.27 -4.56
C VAL A 3 -16.93 3.47 -4.55
N LEU A 4 -17.50 4.67 -4.71
CA LEU A 4 -16.79 5.97 -4.68
C LEU A 4 -16.69 6.52 -3.27
N SER A 5 -15.68 7.34 -3.03
CA SER A 5 -15.52 8.09 -1.79
C SER A 5 -16.63 9.12 -1.61
N THR A 6 -16.94 9.44 -0.38
CA THR A 6 -17.87 10.49 0.00
C THR A 6 -17.12 11.56 0.81
N ARG A 7 -17.76 12.69 1.08
CA ARG A 7 -17.19 13.76 1.90
C ARG A 7 -16.62 13.29 3.25
N PHE A 8 -17.13 12.19 3.83
CA PHE A 8 -16.78 11.74 5.19
C PHE A 8 -16.09 10.37 5.24
N ARG A 9 -16.00 9.64 4.12
CA ARG A 9 -15.47 8.28 4.10
C ARG A 9 -14.95 7.89 2.72
N TYR A 10 -13.85 7.16 2.71
CA TYR A 10 -13.32 6.56 1.49
C TYR A 10 -14.21 5.42 0.99
N GLY A 11 -14.37 5.33 -0.34
CA GLY A 11 -15.08 4.24 -0.99
C GLY A 11 -14.36 2.90 -0.82
N VAL A 12 -15.10 1.81 -0.99
CA VAL A 12 -14.56 0.44 -0.82
C VAL A 12 -13.36 0.17 -1.74
N VAL A 13 -13.36 0.72 -2.94
CA VAL A 13 -12.26 0.56 -3.90
C VAL A 13 -10.99 1.26 -3.39
N ALA A 14 -11.11 2.50 -2.90
CA ALA A 14 -9.97 3.24 -2.34
C ALA A 14 -9.41 2.54 -1.09
N GLN A 15 -10.28 2.01 -0.21
CA GLN A 15 -9.89 1.21 0.95
C GLN A 15 -9.19 -0.09 0.53
N GLY A 16 -9.73 -0.79 -0.47
CA GLY A 16 -9.15 -2.02 -1.01
C GLY A 16 -7.74 -1.79 -1.56
N PHE A 17 -7.55 -0.78 -2.38
CA PHE A 17 -6.23 -0.38 -2.88
C PHE A 17 -5.26 -0.03 -1.74
N HIS A 18 -5.74 0.67 -0.70
CA HIS A 18 -4.90 1.05 0.43
C HIS A 18 -4.38 -0.17 1.17
N TRP A 19 -5.27 -1.05 1.62
CA TRP A 19 -4.89 -2.22 2.41
C TRP A 19 -4.09 -3.24 1.60
N LEU A 20 -4.46 -3.45 0.33
CA LEU A 20 -3.68 -4.32 -0.56
C LEU A 20 -2.26 -3.78 -0.77
N THR A 21 -2.10 -2.46 -1.00
CA THR A 21 -0.78 -1.83 -1.08
C THR A 21 0.02 -2.03 0.21
N ALA A 22 -0.58 -1.82 1.38
CA ALA A 22 0.10 -1.99 2.67
C ALA A 22 0.57 -3.43 2.88
N ILE A 23 -0.28 -4.42 2.59
CA ILE A 23 0.06 -5.85 2.69
C ILE A 23 1.20 -6.20 1.73
N LEU A 24 1.13 -5.76 0.47
CA LEU A 24 2.16 -6.04 -0.52
C LEU A 24 3.51 -5.40 -0.18
N VAL A 25 3.53 -4.17 0.37
CA VAL A 25 4.77 -3.52 0.84
C VAL A 25 5.41 -4.35 1.95
N ILE A 26 4.63 -4.76 2.95
CA ILE A 26 5.13 -5.57 4.06
C ILE A 26 5.65 -6.93 3.55
N ALA A 27 4.88 -7.61 2.70
CA ALA A 27 5.27 -8.89 2.14
C ALA A 27 6.56 -8.77 1.29
N ALA A 28 6.63 -7.78 0.39
CA ALA A 28 7.80 -7.55 -0.44
C ALA A 28 9.05 -7.23 0.40
N TYR A 29 8.91 -6.45 1.47
CA TYR A 29 10.04 -6.14 2.34
C TYR A 29 10.61 -7.38 3.02
N PHE A 30 9.76 -8.21 3.65
CA PHE A 30 10.23 -9.41 4.36
C PHE A 30 10.66 -10.54 3.44
N LEU A 31 10.17 -10.59 2.21
CA LEU A 31 10.54 -11.57 1.20
C LEU A 31 11.65 -11.08 0.27
N GLY A 32 12.26 -9.93 0.54
CA GLY A 32 13.44 -9.46 -0.18
C GLY A 32 14.63 -10.40 0.04
N PRO A 33 15.39 -10.78 -1.01
CA PRO A 33 16.53 -11.69 -0.89
C PRO A 33 17.67 -11.11 -0.02
N GLY A 34 17.77 -9.79 0.07
CA GLY A 34 18.75 -9.07 0.89
C GLY A 34 20.23 -9.44 0.59
N GLY A 35 21.15 -8.65 1.14
CA GLY A 35 22.58 -8.93 1.04
C GLY A 35 23.19 -8.55 -0.32
N SER A 36 24.29 -9.21 -0.69
CA SER A 36 25.02 -8.92 -1.93
C SER A 36 24.31 -9.49 -3.16
N GLU A 37 24.62 -8.92 -4.34
CA GLU A 37 24.17 -9.43 -5.64
C GLU A 37 24.41 -10.94 -5.80
N ARG A 38 25.63 -11.41 -5.47
CA ARG A 38 25.96 -12.85 -5.54
C ARG A 38 25.00 -13.71 -4.71
N ARG A 39 24.56 -13.24 -3.55
CA ARG A 39 23.58 -13.94 -2.72
C ARG A 39 22.20 -13.90 -3.37
N ALA A 40 21.74 -12.73 -3.79
CA ALA A 40 20.42 -12.54 -4.38
C ALA A 40 20.21 -13.42 -5.63
N PHE A 41 21.25 -13.60 -6.44
CA PHE A 41 21.22 -14.43 -7.65
C PHE A 41 21.79 -15.85 -7.45
N SER A 42 21.96 -16.31 -6.21
CA SER A 42 22.30 -17.69 -5.92
C SER A 42 21.11 -18.63 -6.09
N ALA A 43 21.38 -19.89 -6.40
CA ALA A 43 20.32 -20.93 -6.51
C ALA A 43 19.49 -21.05 -5.22
N ALA A 44 20.10 -20.83 -4.04
CA ALA A 44 19.41 -20.88 -2.75
C ALA A 44 18.36 -19.74 -2.57
N MET A 45 18.56 -18.59 -3.23
CA MET A 45 17.68 -17.44 -3.13
C MET A 45 16.77 -17.25 -4.34
N GLU A 46 16.87 -18.09 -5.35
CA GLU A 46 16.15 -17.94 -6.61
C GLU A 46 14.64 -17.82 -6.41
N THR A 47 14.03 -18.72 -5.68
CA THR A 47 12.57 -18.71 -5.41
C THR A 47 12.17 -17.45 -4.63
N THR A 48 12.94 -17.09 -3.61
CA THR A 48 12.67 -15.88 -2.78
C THR A 48 12.77 -14.62 -3.64
N ARG A 49 13.78 -14.51 -4.49
CA ARG A 49 13.97 -13.42 -5.43
C ARG A 49 12.80 -13.32 -6.42
N GLN A 50 12.41 -14.43 -7.04
CA GLN A 50 11.28 -14.46 -7.99
C GLN A 50 9.96 -14.04 -7.35
N ILE A 51 9.69 -14.46 -6.11
CA ILE A 51 8.51 -14.03 -5.36
C ILE A 51 8.59 -12.53 -5.07
N HIS A 52 9.74 -12.04 -4.63
CA HIS A 52 9.94 -10.60 -4.37
C HIS A 52 9.75 -9.76 -5.64
N GLU A 53 10.31 -10.16 -6.76
CA GLU A 53 10.15 -9.50 -8.07
C GLU A 53 8.67 -9.48 -8.48
N ALA A 54 7.96 -10.59 -8.36
CA ALA A 54 6.53 -10.67 -8.66
C ALA A 54 5.68 -9.76 -7.76
N LEU A 55 5.98 -9.73 -6.46
CA LEU A 55 5.32 -8.82 -5.52
C LEU A 55 5.60 -7.36 -5.88
N GLY A 56 6.85 -7.02 -6.24
CA GLY A 56 7.23 -5.67 -6.66
C GLY A 56 6.51 -5.20 -7.91
N VAL A 57 6.43 -6.05 -8.94
CA VAL A 57 5.69 -5.75 -10.18
C VAL A 57 4.20 -5.61 -9.90
N SER A 58 3.61 -6.49 -9.09
CA SER A 58 2.19 -6.43 -8.71
C SER A 58 1.90 -5.16 -7.91
N LEU A 59 2.76 -4.82 -6.96
CA LEU A 59 2.67 -3.60 -6.17
C LEU A 59 2.71 -2.36 -7.05
N PHE A 60 3.64 -2.31 -8.02
CA PHE A 60 3.76 -1.19 -8.94
C PHE A 60 2.50 -1.00 -9.79
N ALA A 61 1.96 -2.09 -10.35
CA ALA A 61 0.70 -2.06 -11.10
C ALA A 61 -0.46 -1.54 -10.25
N ILE A 62 -0.60 -2.03 -9.00
CA ILE A 62 -1.65 -1.60 -8.07
C ILE A 62 -1.49 -0.13 -7.69
N VAL A 63 -0.27 0.35 -7.48
CA VAL A 63 0.00 1.77 -7.18
C VAL A 63 -0.40 2.66 -8.36
N LEU A 64 -0.07 2.26 -9.60
CA LEU A 64 -0.50 3.01 -10.78
C LEU A 64 -2.03 3.05 -10.92
N LEU A 65 -2.70 1.92 -10.74
CA LEU A 65 -4.17 1.87 -10.73
C LEU A 65 -4.77 2.75 -9.62
N ARG A 66 -4.15 2.75 -8.43
CA ARG A 66 -4.57 3.61 -7.31
C ARG A 66 -4.41 5.08 -7.63
N VAL A 67 -3.30 5.49 -8.27
CA VAL A 67 -3.08 6.88 -8.70
C VAL A 67 -4.14 7.29 -9.72
N VAL A 68 -4.40 6.45 -10.72
CA VAL A 68 -5.46 6.68 -11.72
C VAL A 68 -6.83 6.78 -11.03
N TRP A 69 -7.17 5.82 -10.15
CA TRP A 69 -8.42 5.84 -9.40
C TRP A 69 -8.58 7.13 -8.62
N ARG A 70 -7.52 7.57 -7.94
CA ARG A 70 -7.52 8.79 -7.13
C ARG A 70 -7.80 10.05 -7.94
N ALA A 71 -7.48 10.07 -9.24
CA ALA A 71 -7.78 11.18 -10.13
C ALA A 71 -9.28 11.32 -10.45
N PHE A 72 -10.06 10.23 -10.26
CA PHE A 72 -11.50 10.20 -10.51
C PHE A 72 -12.34 10.15 -9.21
N ASP A 73 -11.70 9.88 -8.07
CA ASP A 73 -12.37 9.75 -6.78
C ASP A 73 -12.47 11.11 -6.07
N GLU A 74 -13.55 11.34 -5.35
CA GLU A 74 -13.75 12.60 -4.64
C GLU A 74 -12.79 12.74 -3.44
N ASP A 75 -12.36 13.98 -3.18
CA ASP A 75 -11.57 14.29 -1.98
C ASP A 75 -12.46 14.19 -0.73
N THR A 76 -12.07 13.34 0.21
CA THR A 76 -12.71 13.31 1.52
C THR A 76 -12.29 14.52 2.34
N GLU A 77 -13.25 15.32 2.77
CA GLU A 77 -13.01 16.40 3.73
C GLU A 77 -12.90 15.80 5.14
N HIS A 78 -11.71 15.91 5.71
CA HIS A 78 -11.48 15.53 7.10
C HIS A 78 -11.83 16.74 7.98
N GLY A 79 -13.12 16.99 8.22
CA GLY A 79 -13.70 17.89 9.20
C GLY A 79 -12.82 19.01 9.79
N ASP A 80 -12.90 19.27 11.07
CA ASP A 80 -12.21 20.37 11.79
C ASP A 80 -10.71 20.13 12.08
N MET A 81 -10.01 19.49 11.14
CA MET A 81 -8.57 19.25 11.29
C MET A 81 -7.78 20.56 11.18
N ALA A 82 -6.86 20.80 12.11
CA ALA A 82 -5.99 21.98 12.08
C ALA A 82 -5.22 22.07 10.74
N THR A 83 -5.05 23.27 10.22
CA THR A 83 -4.47 23.50 8.89
C THR A 83 -3.09 22.85 8.73
N TRP A 84 -2.23 22.94 9.74
CA TRP A 84 -0.90 22.33 9.71
C TRP A 84 -0.96 20.78 9.65
N MET A 85 -1.91 20.13 10.34
CA MET A 85 -2.11 18.67 10.29
C MET A 85 -2.50 18.22 8.88
N ARG A 86 -3.34 19.02 8.21
CA ARG A 86 -3.75 18.75 6.82
C ARG A 86 -2.56 18.80 5.85
N TYR A 87 -1.67 19.80 6.00
CA TYR A 87 -0.45 19.88 5.19
C TYR A 87 0.53 18.76 5.51
N ALA A 88 0.71 18.41 6.78
CA ALA A 88 1.56 17.31 7.20
C ALA A 88 1.05 15.97 6.61
N SER A 89 -0.26 15.71 6.68
CA SER A 89 -0.88 14.54 6.07
C SER A 89 -0.65 14.47 4.56
N LYS A 90 -0.89 15.58 3.83
CA LYS A 90 -0.63 15.64 2.38
C LYS A 90 0.83 15.39 2.06
N PHE A 91 1.76 15.97 2.81
CA PHE A 91 3.20 15.76 2.63
C PHE A 91 3.58 14.28 2.79
N VAL A 92 3.13 13.63 3.86
CA VAL A 92 3.40 12.20 4.10
C VAL A 92 2.84 11.35 2.96
N HIS A 93 1.64 11.63 2.46
CA HIS A 93 1.09 10.91 1.31
C HIS A 93 1.92 11.11 0.03
N VAL A 94 2.38 12.33 -0.25
CA VAL A 94 3.27 12.60 -1.39
C VAL A 94 4.57 11.81 -1.28
N VAL A 95 5.19 11.79 -0.09
CA VAL A 95 6.41 11.01 0.16
C VAL A 95 6.16 9.52 -0.03
N LEU A 96 5.06 8.97 0.52
CA LEU A 96 4.71 7.56 0.35
C LEU A 96 4.50 7.20 -1.14
N TYR A 97 3.78 8.02 -1.91
CA TYR A 97 3.61 7.76 -3.36
C TYR A 97 4.93 7.86 -4.11
N ALA A 98 5.78 8.84 -3.80
CA ALA A 98 7.10 8.96 -4.40
C ALA A 98 7.96 7.71 -4.15
N LEU A 99 7.97 7.20 -2.92
CA LEU A 99 8.67 5.96 -2.55
C LEU A 99 8.08 4.74 -3.26
N LEU A 100 6.75 4.59 -3.26
CA LEU A 100 6.06 3.47 -3.91
C LEU A 100 6.33 3.39 -5.42
N ILE A 101 6.60 4.50 -6.08
CA ILE A 101 6.93 4.57 -7.51
C ILE A 101 8.45 4.38 -7.72
N SER A 102 9.30 5.03 -6.91
CA SER A 102 10.75 5.00 -7.09
C SER A 102 11.37 3.64 -6.76
N ILE A 103 10.83 2.92 -5.76
CA ILE A 103 11.36 1.62 -5.34
C ILE A 103 11.33 0.58 -6.48
N PRO A 104 10.21 0.30 -7.15
CA PRO A 104 10.20 -0.66 -8.25
C PRO A 104 10.99 -0.17 -9.48
N ILE A 105 11.03 1.13 -9.74
CA ILE A 105 11.84 1.69 -10.84
C ILE A 105 13.33 1.43 -10.59
N THR A 106 13.81 1.71 -9.38
CA THR A 106 15.22 1.45 -9.02
C THR A 106 15.54 -0.05 -9.00
N ALA A 107 14.59 -0.92 -8.60
CA ALA A 107 14.76 -2.37 -8.69
C ALA A 107 15.00 -2.83 -10.12
N VAL A 108 14.11 -2.47 -11.05
CA VAL A 108 14.22 -2.86 -12.46
C VAL A 108 15.48 -2.29 -13.08
N ALA A 109 15.76 -1.01 -12.86
CA ALA A 109 16.94 -0.35 -13.40
C ALA A 109 18.24 -0.98 -12.87
N GLY A 110 18.34 -1.23 -11.56
CA GLY A 110 19.51 -1.85 -10.95
C GLY A 110 19.74 -3.27 -11.46
N THR A 111 18.71 -4.12 -11.49
CA THR A 111 18.77 -5.49 -12.01
C THR A 111 19.24 -5.53 -13.46
N TRP A 112 18.70 -4.68 -14.33
CA TRP A 112 19.07 -4.65 -15.75
C TRP A 112 20.47 -4.08 -15.99
N LEU A 113 20.87 -3.04 -15.25
CA LEU A 113 22.24 -2.48 -15.34
C LEU A 113 23.31 -3.48 -14.84
N GLN A 114 22.95 -4.38 -13.92
CA GLN A 114 23.80 -5.49 -13.48
C GLN A 114 23.84 -6.65 -14.51
N GLY A 115 23.02 -6.60 -15.57
CA GLY A 115 22.95 -7.61 -16.61
C GLY A 115 22.05 -8.81 -16.31
N HIS A 116 21.23 -8.72 -15.25
CA HIS A 116 20.30 -9.78 -14.89
C HIS A 116 18.93 -9.58 -15.51
N PRO A 117 18.23 -10.65 -15.94
CA PRO A 117 16.85 -10.58 -16.38
C PRO A 117 15.93 -10.37 -15.16
N LEU A 118 14.81 -9.66 -15.37
CA LEU A 118 13.72 -9.58 -14.43
C LEU A 118 12.80 -10.79 -14.62
N THR A 119 12.53 -11.57 -13.57
CA THR A 119 11.63 -12.72 -13.64
C THR A 119 10.21 -12.33 -13.25
N ILE A 120 9.29 -12.39 -14.19
CA ILE A 120 7.86 -12.16 -13.92
C ILE A 120 7.17 -13.51 -13.87
N LEU A 121 6.68 -13.91 -12.67
CA LEU A 121 5.99 -15.18 -12.49
C LEU A 121 4.80 -15.31 -13.45
N GLY A 122 4.75 -16.41 -14.19
CA GLY A 122 3.71 -16.70 -15.19
C GLY A 122 3.96 -16.11 -16.58
N ILE A 123 4.92 -15.16 -16.74
CA ILE A 123 5.25 -14.54 -18.02
C ILE A 123 6.63 -14.99 -18.51
N GLY A 124 7.57 -15.18 -17.58
CA GLY A 124 8.95 -15.58 -17.88
C GLY A 124 9.96 -14.46 -17.59
N ASN A 125 11.13 -14.57 -18.22
CA ASN A 125 12.25 -13.64 -18.00
C ASN A 125 12.21 -12.50 -19.03
N VAL A 126 12.23 -11.27 -18.52
CA VAL A 126 12.36 -10.06 -19.33
C VAL A 126 13.83 -9.65 -19.35
N SER A 127 14.46 -9.79 -20.52
CA SER A 127 15.87 -9.45 -20.71
C SER A 127 16.11 -7.94 -20.55
N PRO A 128 17.34 -7.54 -20.13
CA PRO A 128 17.71 -6.12 -20.05
C PRO A 128 17.57 -5.41 -21.40
N PHE A 129 16.99 -4.20 -21.37
CA PHE A 129 16.90 -3.31 -22.55
C PHE A 129 17.98 -2.22 -22.51
N VAL A 130 18.81 -2.20 -21.47
CA VAL A 130 19.85 -1.18 -21.25
C VAL A 130 21.24 -1.82 -21.35
N PRO A 131 22.28 -1.07 -21.77
CA PRO A 131 23.65 -1.56 -21.75
C PRO A 131 24.10 -1.94 -20.33
N LEU A 132 24.95 -2.96 -20.24
CA LEU A 132 25.56 -3.37 -19.00
C LEU A 132 26.41 -2.23 -18.41
N ALA A 133 26.14 -1.86 -17.18
CA ALA A 133 26.88 -0.86 -16.41
C ALA A 133 26.87 -1.30 -14.93
N HIS A 134 27.61 -2.35 -14.62
CA HIS A 134 27.57 -3.09 -13.35
C HIS A 134 27.72 -2.20 -12.12
N ASP A 135 28.70 -1.30 -12.10
CA ASP A 135 28.94 -0.41 -10.95
C ASP A 135 27.78 0.54 -10.70
N LEU A 136 27.21 1.09 -11.78
CA LEU A 136 26.00 1.90 -11.69
C LEU A 136 24.81 1.07 -11.23
N GLY A 137 24.67 -0.15 -11.74
CA GLY A 137 23.63 -1.09 -11.34
C GLY A 137 23.68 -1.42 -9.85
N THR A 138 24.88 -1.65 -9.33
CA THR A 138 25.09 -1.85 -7.88
C THR A 138 24.67 -0.63 -7.07
N THR A 139 25.08 0.57 -7.49
CA THR A 139 24.69 1.82 -6.83
C THR A 139 23.18 2.00 -6.82
N VAL A 140 22.51 1.74 -7.95
CA VAL A 140 21.04 1.85 -8.06
C VAL A 140 20.35 0.81 -7.18
N MET A 141 20.89 -0.40 -7.04
CA MET A 141 20.37 -1.42 -6.15
C MET A 141 20.54 -1.06 -4.67
N ASP A 142 21.63 -0.41 -4.30
CA ASP A 142 21.83 0.13 -2.95
C ASP A 142 20.81 1.23 -2.64
N ILE A 143 20.49 2.07 -3.62
CA ILE A 143 19.40 3.05 -3.50
C ILE A 143 18.06 2.33 -3.30
N HIS A 144 17.75 1.28 -4.10
CA HIS A 144 16.54 0.48 -3.93
C HIS A 144 16.40 -0.05 -2.49
N THR A 145 17.46 -0.65 -1.97
CA THR A 145 17.48 -1.20 -0.60
C THR A 145 17.28 -0.11 0.45
N THR A 146 17.93 1.04 0.27
CA THR A 146 17.77 2.19 1.17
C THR A 146 16.35 2.72 1.14
N LEU A 147 15.75 2.93 -0.04
CA LEU A 147 14.36 3.37 -0.18
C LEU A 147 13.38 2.36 0.43
N GLY A 148 13.67 1.04 0.30
CA GLY A 148 12.92 -0.02 0.94
C GLY A 148 12.90 0.09 2.47
N ASN A 149 14.03 0.45 3.09
CA ASN A 149 14.08 0.73 4.52
C ASN A 149 13.33 2.02 4.88
N VAL A 150 13.49 3.08 4.09
CA VAL A 150 12.85 4.38 4.31
C VAL A 150 11.32 4.25 4.26
N ILE A 151 10.76 3.49 3.30
CA ILE A 151 9.30 3.36 3.20
C ILE A 151 8.69 2.69 4.43
N LEU A 152 9.37 1.74 5.07
CA LEU A 152 8.88 1.13 6.31
C LEU A 152 8.80 2.14 7.46
N TRP A 153 9.83 2.98 7.61
CA TRP A 153 9.81 4.03 8.62
C TRP A 153 8.70 5.04 8.36
N VAL A 154 8.55 5.52 7.12
CA VAL A 154 7.51 6.49 6.75
C VAL A 154 6.12 5.88 6.92
N ALA A 155 5.91 4.63 6.50
CA ALA A 155 4.65 3.92 6.68
C ALA A 155 4.34 3.66 8.16
N GLY A 156 5.36 3.33 8.97
CA GLY A 156 5.23 3.17 10.42
C GLY A 156 4.80 4.47 11.10
N VAL A 157 5.42 5.59 10.75
CA VAL A 157 5.03 6.93 11.25
C VAL A 157 3.62 7.29 10.79
N HIS A 158 3.26 7.01 9.53
CA HIS A 158 1.91 7.21 9.00
C HIS A 158 0.86 6.40 9.78
N ALA A 159 1.12 5.12 10.04
CA ALA A 159 0.24 4.27 10.83
C ALA A 159 0.13 4.75 12.28
N ALA A 160 1.25 5.10 12.90
CA ALA A 160 1.27 5.65 14.27
C ALA A 160 0.48 6.97 14.36
N ALA A 161 0.64 7.87 13.39
CA ALA A 161 -0.13 9.11 13.33
C ALA A 161 -1.64 8.82 13.25
N SER A 162 -2.08 7.85 12.43
CA SER A 162 -3.50 7.49 12.35
C SER A 162 -4.06 6.93 13.66
N LEU A 163 -3.24 6.18 14.43
CA LEU A 163 -3.60 5.70 15.76
C LEU A 163 -3.69 6.85 16.78
N VAL A 164 -2.74 7.80 16.75
CA VAL A 164 -2.79 9.02 17.57
C VAL A 164 -4.06 9.81 17.27
N HIS A 165 -4.42 9.98 16.00
CA HIS A 165 -5.67 10.61 15.61
C HIS A 165 -6.89 9.89 16.19
N HIS A 166 -6.90 8.56 16.13
CA HIS A 166 -8.03 7.76 16.65
C HIS A 166 -8.15 7.81 18.17
N PHE A 167 -7.05 7.61 18.92
CA PHE A 167 -7.11 7.46 20.38
C PHE A 167 -7.02 8.79 21.12
N LEU A 168 -6.20 9.73 20.64
CA LEU A 168 -5.93 11.00 21.33
C LEU A 168 -6.87 12.10 20.85
N PHE A 169 -6.95 12.33 19.54
CA PHE A 169 -7.83 13.34 18.97
C PHE A 169 -9.27 12.87 18.77
N ARG A 170 -9.49 11.54 18.85
CA ARG A 170 -10.81 10.90 18.72
C ARG A 170 -11.55 11.29 17.45
N ASP A 171 -10.81 11.51 16.37
CA ASP A 171 -11.35 11.82 15.06
C ASP A 171 -11.63 10.55 14.23
N ARG A 172 -12.12 10.73 13.00
CA ARG A 172 -12.52 9.62 12.12
C ARG A 172 -11.48 9.22 11.08
N VAL A 173 -10.25 9.73 11.15
CA VAL A 173 -9.21 9.49 10.12
C VAL A 173 -8.98 7.99 9.94
N LEU A 174 -8.71 7.25 10.98
CA LEU A 174 -8.54 5.79 10.91
C LEU A 174 -9.83 5.08 10.44
N LEU A 175 -10.97 5.45 11.02
CA LEU A 175 -12.25 4.82 10.72
C LEU A 175 -12.70 5.05 9.26
N SER A 176 -12.27 6.15 8.63
CA SER A 176 -12.58 6.43 7.22
C SER A 176 -11.92 5.43 6.26
N MET A 177 -10.82 4.78 6.67
CA MET A 177 -10.06 3.79 5.91
C MET A 177 -10.35 2.34 6.31
N LEU A 178 -11.10 2.10 7.40
CA LEU A 178 -11.47 0.74 7.77
C LEU A 178 -12.70 0.27 6.96
N PRO A 179 -12.66 -0.95 6.40
CA PRO A 179 -13.83 -1.54 5.78
C PRO A 179 -14.94 -1.68 6.82
N THR A 180 -16.15 -1.18 6.53
CA THR A 180 -17.31 -1.52 7.34
C THR A 180 -17.70 -2.95 7.05
N LEU A 181 -17.44 -3.83 8.00
CA LEU A 181 -18.21 -5.06 8.08
C LEU A 181 -19.62 -4.63 8.49
N THR A 182 -20.51 -4.44 7.52
CA THR A 182 -21.94 -4.37 7.80
C THR A 182 -22.34 -5.76 8.27
N PHE A 183 -22.25 -6.00 9.58
CA PHE A 183 -23.12 -7.00 10.19
C PHE A 183 -24.53 -6.48 9.94
N ASP A 184 -25.29 -7.28 9.22
CA ASP A 184 -26.61 -6.96 8.75
C ASP A 184 -27.48 -6.54 9.94
N ASN A 185 -27.85 -5.25 10.01
CA ASN A 185 -28.74 -4.72 11.05
C ASN A 185 -30.19 -5.25 10.88
N ALA A 186 -30.42 -6.15 9.91
CA ALA A 186 -31.69 -6.82 9.72
C ALA A 186 -32.09 -7.61 10.99
N SER A 187 -31.13 -8.28 11.64
CA SER A 187 -31.40 -9.03 12.88
C SER A 187 -31.75 -8.14 14.08
N MET A 188 -31.25 -6.92 14.13
CA MET A 188 -31.53 -5.97 15.22
C MET A 188 -32.88 -5.28 15.03
N SER A 189 -33.27 -4.99 13.79
CA SER A 189 -34.59 -4.47 13.41
C SER A 189 -35.69 -5.47 13.72
N ASP A 190 -35.47 -6.75 13.43
CA ASP A 190 -36.40 -7.83 13.73
C ASP A 190 -36.54 -8.09 15.24
N TYR A 191 -35.44 -7.99 15.99
CA TYR A 191 -35.45 -8.11 17.45
C TYR A 191 -36.20 -6.94 18.10
N VAL A 192 -36.01 -5.70 17.67
CA VAL A 192 -36.70 -4.52 18.18
C VAL A 192 -38.19 -4.56 17.79
N SER A 193 -38.54 -5.00 16.60
CA SER A 193 -39.96 -5.12 16.16
C SER A 193 -40.70 -6.24 16.89
N SER A 194 -40.03 -7.34 17.24
CA SER A 194 -40.58 -8.44 18.03
C SER A 194 -40.88 -8.03 19.50
N THR A 195 -39.95 -7.26 20.11
CA THR A 195 -40.14 -6.77 21.50
C THR A 195 -41.22 -5.70 21.64
N THR A 196 -41.46 -4.88 20.61
CA THR A 196 -42.55 -3.88 20.61
C THR A 196 -43.91 -4.54 20.43
N ARG A 197 -44.01 -5.64 19.69
CA ARG A 197 -45.26 -6.40 19.55
C ARG A 197 -45.72 -7.06 20.86
N PHE A 198 -44.80 -7.53 21.70
CA PHE A 198 -45.18 -8.12 23.00
C PHE A 198 -45.62 -7.09 24.03
N ARG A 199 -45.28 -5.81 23.87
CA ARG A 199 -45.68 -4.73 24.77
C ARG A 199 -47.06 -4.12 24.50
N SER A 200 -47.59 -4.32 23.31
CA SER A 200 -48.92 -3.79 22.90
C SER A 200 -50.06 -4.75 23.17
N GLN A 201 -49.80 -5.96 23.70
CA GLN A 201 -50.83 -6.97 24.01
C GLN A 201 -51.07 -7.16 25.54
N LYS A 202 -50.55 -6.27 26.35
CA LYS A 202 -50.89 -6.13 27.78
C LYS A 202 -51.56 -4.78 28.04
#